data_b718ea82781129456cd250ec9c02891e
#
_entry.id   b718ea82781129456cd250ec9c02891e
#
_cell.length_a   1.000
_cell.length_b   1.000
_cell.length_c   1.000
_cell.angle_alpha   90.00
_cell.angle_beta   90.00
_cell.angle_gamma   90.00
#
_symmetry.space_group_name_H-M   'P 1'
#
loop_
_entity.id
_entity.type
_entity.pdbx_description
1 polymer ?
#
loop_
_entity_poly.entity_id
_entity_poly.type
_entity_poly.pdbx_seq_one_letter_code
_entity_poly.pdbx_strand_id
1 'polypeptide(L)' 'METLFVIRSQTYADKAQHLLSRYRYPYRVARITGKDGCMYRFRVSAAQQDIFDLLNASGIPFRTS' A
#
# COMPACT_ATOMS: atom_id res chain seq x y z
N MET A 1 11.54 -7.06 8.70
CA MET A 1 10.81 -7.52 7.52
C MET A 1 10.11 -6.37 6.84
N GLU A 2 10.17 -6.30 5.52
CA GLU A 2 9.51 -5.25 4.79
C GLU A 2 8.60 -5.83 3.71
N THR A 3 7.48 -5.18 3.50
CA THR A 3 6.53 -5.55 2.45
C THR A 3 6.43 -4.40 1.47
N LEU A 4 6.55 -4.70 0.19
CA LEU A 4 6.46 -3.72 -0.88
C LEU A 4 5.23 -4.02 -1.73
N PHE A 5 4.44 -3.00 -2.02
CA PHE A 5 3.31 -3.12 -2.93
C PHE A 5 3.00 -1.79 -3.59
N VAL A 6 2.21 -1.83 -4.65
CA VAL A 6 1.88 -0.67 -5.46
C VAL A 6 0.38 -0.54 -5.58
N ILE A 7 -0.12 0.68 -5.46
CA ILE A 7 -1.53 1.01 -5.67
C ILE A 7 -1.60 2.11 -6.73
N ARG A 8 -2.42 1.92 -7.75
CA ARG A 8 -2.54 2.89 -8.85
C ARG A 8 -3.57 3.97 -8.58
N SER A 9 -4.53 3.73 -7.71
CA SER A 9 -5.60 4.69 -7.43
C SER A 9 -5.27 5.53 -6.23
N GLN A 10 -5.35 6.85 -6.36
CA GLN A 10 -5.13 7.76 -5.25
C GLN A 10 -6.11 7.49 -4.11
N THR A 11 -7.37 7.25 -4.47
CA THR A 11 -8.41 6.97 -3.47
C THR A 11 -8.05 5.75 -2.63
N TYR A 12 -7.63 4.68 -3.27
CA TYR A 12 -7.23 3.48 -2.55
C TYR A 12 -5.90 3.64 -1.83
N ALA A 13 -4.99 4.44 -2.39
CA ALA A 13 -3.74 4.74 -1.71
C ALA A 13 -3.99 5.49 -0.40
N ASP A 14 -4.90 6.48 -0.41
CA ASP A 14 -5.28 7.20 0.80
C ASP A 14 -5.93 6.26 1.81
N LYS A 15 -6.80 5.38 1.34
CA LYS A 15 -7.46 4.40 2.19
C LYS A 15 -6.44 3.47 2.83
N ALA A 16 -5.45 3.02 2.07
CA ALA A 16 -4.38 2.17 2.59
C ALA A 16 -3.56 2.89 3.66
N GLN A 17 -3.25 4.17 3.45
CA GLN A 17 -2.52 4.93 4.45
C GLN A 17 -3.29 5.04 5.76
N HIS A 18 -4.59 5.34 5.68
CA HIS A 18 -5.43 5.40 6.88
C HIS A 18 -5.48 4.05 7.59
N LEU A 19 -5.59 2.97 6.81
CA LEU A 19 -5.65 1.63 7.35
C LEU A 19 -4.36 1.26 8.09
N LEU A 20 -3.22 1.51 7.45
CA LEU A 20 -1.92 1.21 8.05
C LEU A 20 -1.67 2.02 9.31
N SER A 21 -2.06 3.30 9.30
CA SER A 21 -1.95 4.16 10.48
C SER A 21 -2.84 3.66 11.61
N ARG A 22 -4.05 3.23 11.28
CA ARG A 22 -5.00 2.73 12.27
C ARG A 22 -4.47 1.50 13.00
N TYR A 23 -3.79 0.62 12.27
CA TYR A 23 -3.20 -0.59 12.85
C TYR A 23 -1.76 -0.37 13.30
N ARG A 24 -1.27 0.87 13.23
CA ARG A 24 0.05 1.27 13.71
C ARG A 24 1.21 0.56 13.00
N TYR A 25 1.04 0.26 11.74
CA TYR A 25 2.13 -0.26 10.92
C TYR A 25 2.98 0.91 10.41
N PRO A 26 4.28 0.92 10.69
CA PRO A 26 5.16 1.93 10.10
C PRO A 26 5.21 1.73 8.59
N TYR A 27 5.04 2.81 7.84
CA TYR A 27 5.08 2.72 6.39
C TYR A 27 5.66 3.97 5.76
N ARG A 28 6.07 3.82 4.51
CA ARG A 28 6.45 4.94 3.67
C ARG A 28 5.74 4.78 2.33
N VAL A 29 5.36 5.90 1.73
CA VAL A 29 4.71 5.89 0.43
C VAL A 29 5.42 6.87 -0.48
N ALA A 30 5.67 6.44 -1.72
CA ALA A 30 6.28 7.28 -2.74
C ALA A 30 5.35 7.34 -3.95
N ARG A 31 5.10 8.56 -4.43
CA ARG A 31 4.33 8.75 -5.65
C ARG A 31 5.26 8.66 -6.84
N ILE A 32 4.95 7.78 -7.77
CA ILE A 32 5.74 7.59 -8.98
C ILE A 32 4.87 7.97 -10.18
N THR A 33 5.37 8.92 -10.97
CA THR A 33 4.67 9.40 -12.15
C THR A 33 5.38 8.86 -13.38
N GLY A 34 4.63 8.26 -14.29
CA GLY A 34 5.16 7.72 -15.53
C GLY A 34 4.25 7.99 -16.70
N LYS A 35 4.57 7.39 -17.86
CA LYS A 35 3.79 7.56 -19.07
C LYS A 35 2.35 7.08 -18.92
N ASP A 36 2.14 6.08 -18.10
CA ASP A 36 0.83 5.46 -17.92
C ASP A 36 0.07 6.00 -16.73
N GLY A 37 0.52 7.14 -16.17
CA GLY A 37 -0.13 7.76 -15.04
C GLY A 37 0.68 7.66 -13.78
N CYS A 38 0.00 7.76 -12.63
CA CYS A 38 0.63 7.77 -11.32
C CYS A 38 0.42 6.45 -10.61
N MET A 39 1.39 6.05 -9.82
CA MET A 39 1.25 4.92 -8.92
C MET A 39 1.83 5.29 -7.56
N TYR A 40 1.43 4.59 -6.54
CA TYR A 40 1.89 4.82 -5.18
C TYR A 40 2.56 3.55 -4.69
N ARG A 41 3.87 3.66 -4.43
CA ARG A 41 4.64 2.53 -3.91
C ARG A 41 4.68 2.61 -2.40
N PHE A 42 4.27 1.53 -1.76
CA PHE A 42 4.28 1.43 -0.30
C PHE A 42 5.39 0.51 0.16
N ARG A 43 6.03 0.93 1.24
CA ARG A 43 6.99 0.11 1.96
C ARG A 43 6.53 0.05 3.41
N VAL A 44 6.19 -1.14 3.87
CA VAL A 44 5.64 -1.34 5.21
C VAL A 44 6.55 -2.25 6.01
N SER A 45 6.87 -1.86 7.24
CA SER A 45 7.70 -2.67 8.14
C SER A 45 6.83 -3.71 8.82
N ALA A 46 6.50 -4.78 8.10
CA ALA A 46 5.66 -5.86 8.61
C ALA A 46 5.77 -7.07 7.68
N ALA A 47 5.27 -8.20 8.16
CA ALA A 47 5.24 -9.42 7.36
C ALA A 47 4.29 -9.28 6.19
N GLN A 48 4.70 -9.78 5.03
CA GLN A 48 3.95 -9.66 3.79
C GLN A 48 2.53 -10.22 3.91
N GLN A 49 2.39 -11.39 4.51
CA GLN A 49 1.09 -12.03 4.64
C GLN A 49 0.13 -11.17 5.45
N ASP A 50 0.59 -10.60 6.56
CA ASP A 50 -0.26 -9.76 7.41
C ASP A 50 -0.77 -8.54 6.64
N ILE A 51 0.10 -7.91 5.87
CA ILE A 51 -0.27 -6.70 5.12
C ILE A 51 -1.21 -7.05 3.97
N PHE A 52 -0.91 -8.11 3.23
CA PHE A 52 -1.75 -8.50 2.10
C PHE A 52 -3.13 -8.96 2.57
N ASP A 53 -3.20 -9.71 3.67
CA ASP A 53 -4.48 -10.11 4.25
C ASP A 53 -5.30 -8.89 4.66
N LEU A 54 -4.65 -7.90 5.26
CA LEU A 54 -5.32 -6.68 5.68
C LEU A 54 -5.88 -5.90 4.49
N LEU A 55 -5.09 -5.76 3.43
CA LEU A 55 -5.53 -5.06 2.21
C LEU A 55 -6.68 -5.80 1.54
N ASN A 56 -6.59 -7.12 1.44
CA ASN A 56 -7.65 -7.93 0.84
C ASN A 56 -8.93 -7.85 1.66
N ALA A 57 -8.83 -7.92 2.96
CA ALA A 57 -10.00 -7.83 3.85
C ALA A 57 -10.67 -6.47 3.76
N SER A 58 -9.92 -5.43 3.41
CA SER A 58 -10.43 -4.06 3.30
C SER A 58 -10.86 -3.72 1.87
N GLY A 59 -10.73 -4.64 0.94
CA GLY A 59 -11.13 -4.42 -0.45
C GLY A 59 -10.25 -3.44 -1.19
N ILE A 60 -8.98 -3.34 -0.82
CA ILE A 60 -8.05 -2.43 -1.48
C ILE A 60 -7.26 -3.19 -2.54
N PRO A 61 -7.43 -2.85 -3.84
CA PRO A 61 -6.64 -3.49 -4.89
C PRO A 61 -5.19 -3.02 -4.82
N PHE A 62 -4.27 -3.96 -4.98
CA PHE A 62 -2.85 -3.66 -4.98
C PHE A 62 -2.11 -4.65 -5.86
N ARG A 63 -0.87 -4.31 -6.20
CA ARG A 63 0.02 -5.20 -6.94
C ARG A 63 1.32 -5.34 -6.18
N THR A 64 1.90 -6.52 -6.23
CA THR A 64 3.25 -6.73 -5.69
C THR A 64 4.26 -6.15 -6.67
N SER A 65 5.30 -5.56 -6.15
CA SER A 65 6.34 -4.98 -6.99
C SER A 65 7.58 -5.85 -7.07
#